data_8086126002ed610d6c34b661353179b2
#
_entry.id   8086126002ed610d6c34b661353179b2
#
_cell.length_a   1.000
_cell.length_b   1.000
_cell.length_c   1.000
_cell.angle_alpha   90.00
_cell.angle_beta   90.00
_cell.angle_gamma   90.00
#
_symmetry.space_group_name_H-M   'P 1'
#
loop_
_entity.id
_entity.type
_entity.pdbx_description
1 polymer ?
#
loop_
_entity_poly.entity_id
_entity_poly.type
_entity_poly.pdbx_seq_one_letter_code
_entity_poly.pdbx_strand_id
1 'polypeptide(L)'
;MSVSLSHCYVAVHDPDQALEFYRDALGLELRSDISSEGFRWVTLSPPAQPEVEIVLVEPHSGRGEADGDALLMLLKRGSLNGVVFRTDDLEETFEKARATGAEVVQEPKSQAWGVTDCAFRDPSGTMVRLTQA
;
A
#
# COMPACT_ATOMS: atom_id res chain seq x y z
N MET A 1 6.05 -4.34 30.51
CA MET A 1 5.33 -4.83 29.31
C MET A 1 5.12 -3.68 28.33
N SER A 2 5.35 -3.90 27.05
CA SER A 2 5.12 -2.90 26.01
C SER A 2 4.40 -3.52 24.82
N VAL A 3 3.76 -2.67 24.01
CA VAL A 3 3.06 -3.08 22.79
C VAL A 3 3.81 -2.49 21.61
N SER A 4 3.96 -3.26 20.55
CA SER A 4 4.57 -2.82 19.29
C SER A 4 3.70 -3.24 18.11
N LEU A 5 3.86 -2.55 16.99
CA LEU A 5 3.13 -2.89 15.78
C LEU A 5 3.77 -4.12 15.13
N SER A 6 2.97 -5.16 14.90
CA SER A 6 3.41 -6.35 14.19
C SER A 6 3.13 -6.20 12.69
N HIS A 7 1.86 -6.08 12.34
CA HIS A 7 1.46 -5.94 10.94
C HIS A 7 0.09 -5.25 10.86
N CYS A 8 -0.22 -4.76 9.66
CA CYS A 8 -1.53 -4.23 9.35
C CYS A 8 -1.93 -4.72 7.96
N TYR A 9 -3.22 -4.62 7.66
CA TYR A 9 -3.77 -5.13 6.41
C TYR A 9 -4.07 -3.99 5.44
N VAL A 10 -3.78 -4.24 4.17
CA VAL A 10 -4.12 -3.34 3.07
C VAL A 10 -4.93 -4.14 2.05
N ALA A 11 -6.15 -3.72 1.77
CA ALA A 11 -6.98 -4.39 0.79
C ALA A 11 -6.46 -4.12 -0.61
N VAL A 12 -6.34 -5.18 -1.42
CA VAL A 12 -5.91 -5.07 -2.82
C VAL A 12 -6.81 -5.94 -3.69
N HIS A 13 -7.11 -5.46 -4.89
CA HIS A 13 -7.95 -6.19 -5.84
C HIS A 13 -7.13 -7.25 -6.58
N ASP A 14 -5.93 -6.90 -7.02
CA ASP A 14 -5.05 -7.77 -7.79
C ASP A 14 -3.66 -7.80 -7.12
N PRO A 15 -3.32 -8.90 -6.42
CA PRO A 15 -2.04 -9.00 -5.73
C PRO A 15 -0.82 -8.85 -6.63
N ASP A 16 -0.87 -9.32 -7.88
CA ASP A 16 0.27 -9.19 -8.79
C ASP A 16 0.51 -7.73 -9.17
N GLN A 17 -0.54 -6.97 -9.49
CA GLN A 17 -0.41 -5.54 -9.74
C GLN A 17 0.04 -4.79 -8.49
N ALA A 18 -0.44 -5.21 -7.33
CA ALA A 18 -0.02 -4.61 -6.07
C ALA A 18 1.48 -4.82 -5.82
N LEU A 19 2.02 -5.99 -6.15
CA LEU A 19 3.45 -6.26 -6.02
C LEU A 19 4.30 -5.36 -6.93
N GLU A 20 3.84 -5.06 -8.14
CA GLU A 20 4.55 -4.13 -9.02
C GLU A 20 4.67 -2.75 -8.38
N PHE A 21 3.66 -2.32 -7.65
CA PHE A 21 3.67 -1.03 -6.98
C PHE A 21 4.46 -1.08 -5.66
N TYR A 22 4.10 -1.97 -4.75
CA TYR A 22 4.68 -1.98 -3.40
C TYR A 22 6.09 -2.56 -3.36
N ARG A 23 6.35 -3.63 -4.07
CA ARG A 23 7.66 -4.28 -4.10
C ARG A 23 8.60 -3.60 -5.09
N ASP A 24 8.18 -3.48 -6.35
CA ASP A 24 9.09 -3.08 -7.42
C ASP A 24 9.31 -1.57 -7.45
N ALA A 25 8.28 -0.76 -7.24
CA ALA A 25 8.41 0.69 -7.23
C ALA A 25 8.82 1.24 -5.86
N LEU A 26 8.14 0.84 -4.78
CA LEU A 26 8.44 1.36 -3.45
C LEU A 26 9.58 0.65 -2.74
N GLY A 27 10.00 -0.52 -3.24
CA GLY A 27 11.14 -1.22 -2.67
C GLY A 27 10.86 -2.03 -1.42
N LEU A 28 9.59 -2.36 -1.14
CA LEU A 28 9.28 -3.24 -0.01
C LEU A 28 9.73 -4.66 -0.32
N GLU A 29 10.19 -5.38 0.70
CA GLU A 29 10.64 -6.75 0.54
C GLU A 29 9.50 -7.74 0.72
N LEU A 30 9.38 -8.68 -0.20
CA LEU A 30 8.41 -9.78 -0.10
C LEU A 30 8.85 -10.76 0.98
N ARG A 31 7.98 -10.99 1.98
CA ARG A 31 8.25 -11.90 3.09
C ARG A 31 7.57 -13.24 2.90
N SER A 32 6.33 -13.23 2.43
CA SER A 32 5.59 -14.46 2.14
C SER A 32 4.50 -14.19 1.12
N ASP A 33 4.09 -15.25 0.44
CA ASP A 33 3.04 -15.22 -0.57
C ASP A 33 2.32 -16.56 -0.46
N ILE A 34 1.19 -16.55 0.22
CA ILE A 34 0.46 -17.78 0.58
C ILE A 34 -0.92 -17.74 -0.03
N SER A 35 -1.28 -18.82 -0.70
CA SER A 35 -2.64 -19.02 -1.21
C SER A 35 -3.34 -20.08 -0.37
N SER A 36 -4.55 -19.79 0.08
CA SER A 36 -5.35 -20.70 0.88
C SER A 36 -6.83 -20.38 0.69
N GLU A 37 -7.64 -21.41 0.53
CA GLU A 37 -9.11 -21.29 0.41
C GLU A 37 -9.56 -20.34 -0.70
N GLY A 38 -8.81 -20.30 -1.80
CA GLY A 38 -9.15 -19.46 -2.95
C GLY A 38 -8.70 -18.01 -2.85
N PHE A 39 -8.00 -17.63 -1.79
CA PHE A 39 -7.50 -16.28 -1.59
C PHE A 39 -5.98 -16.30 -1.41
N ARG A 40 -5.38 -15.13 -1.60
CA ARG A 40 -3.93 -14.96 -1.54
C ARG A 40 -3.59 -13.89 -0.51
N TRP A 41 -2.62 -14.19 0.34
CA TRP A 41 -2.06 -13.26 1.33
C TRP A 41 -0.62 -12.98 0.96
N VAL A 42 -0.30 -11.72 0.72
CA VAL A 42 1.06 -11.30 0.35
C VAL A 42 1.59 -10.38 1.44
N THR A 43 2.68 -10.79 2.08
CA THR A 43 3.26 -10.05 3.20
C THR A 43 4.56 -9.40 2.77
N LEU A 44 4.68 -8.10 3.03
CA LEU A 44 5.83 -7.27 2.66
C LEU A 44 6.31 -6.50 3.88
N SER A 45 7.60 -6.15 3.93
CA SER A 45 8.13 -5.25 4.95
C SER A 45 9.04 -4.20 4.32
N PRO A 46 9.09 -2.97 4.89
CA PRO A 46 10.13 -2.02 4.51
C PRO A 46 11.50 -2.57 4.91
N PRO A 47 12.54 -2.48 4.06
CA PRO A 47 13.88 -2.95 4.42
C PRO A 47 14.43 -2.31 5.70
N ALA A 48 14.08 -1.04 5.97
CA ALA A 48 14.52 -0.32 7.16
C ALA A 48 13.71 -0.67 8.41
N GLN A 49 12.58 -1.40 8.25
CA GLN A 49 11.70 -1.79 9.35
C GLN A 49 11.31 -3.26 9.20
N PRO A 50 12.27 -4.19 9.29
CA PRO A 50 11.97 -5.62 9.03
C PRO A 50 11.00 -6.24 10.04
N GLU A 51 10.81 -5.63 11.20
CA GLU A 51 9.87 -6.10 12.22
C GLU A 51 8.42 -5.69 11.97
N VAL A 52 8.17 -4.78 11.02
CA VAL A 52 6.82 -4.33 10.67
C VAL A 52 6.43 -4.91 9.33
N GLU A 53 5.23 -5.46 9.24
CA GLU A 53 4.75 -6.08 8.01
C GLU A 53 3.45 -5.45 7.54
N ILE A 54 3.28 -5.42 6.22
CA ILE A 54 2.02 -5.07 5.57
C ILE A 54 1.53 -6.31 4.86
N VAL A 55 0.29 -6.71 5.13
CA VAL A 55 -0.32 -7.88 4.51
C VAL A 55 -1.36 -7.41 3.50
N LEU A 56 -1.10 -7.70 2.23
CA LEU A 56 -2.03 -7.40 1.14
C LEU A 56 -3.08 -8.50 1.11
N VAL A 57 -4.34 -8.15 1.25
CA VAL A 57 -5.45 -9.10 1.31
C VAL A 57 -6.56 -8.72 0.33
N GLU A 58 -7.21 -9.72 -0.23
CA GLU A 58 -8.33 -9.50 -1.14
C GLU A 58 -9.59 -9.15 -0.35
N PRO A 59 -10.48 -8.30 -0.90
CA PRO A 59 -11.67 -7.83 -0.17
C PRO A 59 -12.59 -8.93 0.36
N HIS A 60 -12.70 -10.06 -0.35
CA HIS A 60 -13.59 -11.16 0.04
C HIS A 60 -12.97 -12.11 1.05
N SER A 61 -11.66 -11.98 1.31
CA SER A 61 -10.97 -12.88 2.24
C SER A 61 -11.50 -12.70 3.66
N GLY A 62 -12.01 -13.78 4.24
CA GLY A 62 -12.56 -13.78 5.59
C GLY A 62 -13.89 -13.06 5.76
N ARG A 63 -14.59 -12.75 4.65
CA ARG A 63 -15.86 -12.03 4.66
C ARG A 63 -16.91 -12.78 3.85
N GLY A 64 -18.18 -12.50 4.16
CA GLY A 64 -19.29 -12.96 3.31
C GLY A 64 -19.29 -12.19 1.98
N GLU A 65 -20.00 -12.72 0.99
CA GLU A 65 -20.02 -12.15 -0.36
C GLU A 65 -20.46 -10.69 -0.38
N ALA A 66 -21.53 -10.36 0.33
CA ALA A 66 -22.06 -8.99 0.36
C ALA A 66 -21.06 -7.99 0.93
N ASP A 67 -20.39 -8.35 2.02
CA ASP A 67 -19.38 -7.48 2.64
C ASP A 67 -18.15 -7.35 1.77
N GLY A 68 -17.71 -8.44 1.15
CA GLY A 68 -16.60 -8.41 0.22
C GLY A 68 -16.89 -7.54 -1.00
N ASP A 69 -18.10 -7.64 -1.56
CA ASP A 69 -18.53 -6.78 -2.68
C ASP A 69 -18.56 -5.31 -2.29
N ALA A 70 -19.08 -4.99 -1.11
CA ALA A 70 -19.13 -3.62 -0.61
C ALA A 70 -17.72 -3.06 -0.42
N LEU A 71 -16.82 -3.85 0.18
CA LEU A 71 -15.44 -3.44 0.39
C LEU A 71 -14.72 -3.21 -0.93
N LEU A 72 -14.91 -4.10 -1.91
CA LEU A 72 -14.30 -3.95 -3.24
C LEU A 72 -14.78 -2.67 -3.93
N MET A 73 -16.06 -2.37 -3.83
CA MET A 73 -16.62 -1.14 -4.41
C MET A 73 -15.97 0.10 -3.76
N LEU A 74 -15.88 0.13 -2.44
CA LEU A 74 -15.26 1.24 -1.72
C LEU A 74 -13.77 1.35 -2.03
N LEU A 75 -13.09 0.22 -2.15
CA LEU A 75 -11.68 0.18 -2.54
C LEU A 75 -11.47 0.83 -3.91
N LYS A 76 -12.23 0.41 -4.90
CA LYS A 76 -12.12 0.95 -6.26
C LYS A 76 -12.45 2.44 -6.35
N ARG A 77 -13.32 2.93 -5.47
CA ARG A 77 -13.65 4.35 -5.38
C ARG A 77 -12.59 5.18 -4.66
N GLY A 78 -11.63 4.53 -4.03
CA GLY A 78 -10.64 5.21 -3.20
C GLY A 78 -11.21 5.74 -1.90
N SER A 79 -12.26 5.11 -1.37
CA SER A 79 -12.94 5.56 -0.15
C SER A 79 -12.42 4.92 1.12
N LEU A 80 -11.47 4.00 1.00
CA LEU A 80 -10.84 3.36 2.17
C LEU A 80 -9.65 4.19 2.65
N ASN A 81 -9.30 3.99 3.91
CA ASN A 81 -8.11 4.60 4.48
C ASN A 81 -6.87 4.10 3.77
N GLY A 82 -5.88 4.96 3.64
CA GLY A 82 -4.65 4.66 2.93
C GLY A 82 -3.48 4.37 3.84
N VAL A 83 -2.30 4.38 3.22
CA VAL A 83 -1.02 4.11 3.88
C VAL A 83 -0.11 5.31 3.65
N VAL A 84 0.67 5.66 4.68
CA VAL A 84 1.69 6.71 4.56
C VAL A 84 3.06 6.07 4.80
N PHE A 85 3.94 6.19 3.83
CA PHE A 85 5.33 5.76 3.94
C PHE A 85 6.24 6.96 4.07
N ARG A 86 7.39 6.78 4.71
CA ARG A 86 8.45 7.77 4.76
C ARG A 86 9.60 7.31 3.87
N THR A 87 10.19 8.24 3.14
CA THR A 87 11.37 7.95 2.31
C THR A 87 12.43 9.03 2.53
N ASP A 88 13.70 8.66 2.41
CA ASP A 88 14.80 9.62 2.46
C ASP A 88 15.08 10.26 1.08
N ASP A 89 14.46 9.76 0.02
CA ASP A 89 14.56 10.33 -1.32
C ASP A 89 13.18 10.33 -1.99
N LEU A 90 12.43 11.40 -1.71
CA LEU A 90 11.06 11.53 -2.21
C LEU A 90 11.02 11.62 -3.74
N GLU A 91 11.93 12.38 -4.35
CA GLU A 91 11.95 12.57 -5.81
C GLU A 91 12.18 11.25 -6.55
N GLU A 92 13.15 10.45 -6.11
CA GLU A 92 13.43 9.16 -6.73
C GLU A 92 12.26 8.20 -6.55
N THR A 93 11.71 8.12 -5.33
CA THR A 93 10.58 7.26 -5.03
C THR A 93 9.35 7.66 -5.84
N PHE A 94 9.10 8.97 -5.95
CA PHE A 94 8.00 9.50 -6.77
C PHE A 94 8.14 9.08 -8.23
N GLU A 95 9.33 9.22 -8.82
CA GLU A 95 9.55 8.87 -10.23
C GLU A 95 9.38 7.37 -10.48
N LYS A 96 9.84 6.52 -9.56
CA LYS A 96 9.65 5.07 -9.68
C LYS A 96 8.17 4.69 -9.62
N ALA A 97 7.42 5.29 -8.69
CA ALA A 97 5.99 5.01 -8.57
C ALA A 97 5.22 5.52 -9.79
N ARG A 98 5.56 6.71 -10.27
CA ARG A 98 4.93 7.28 -11.47
C ARG A 98 5.17 6.40 -12.69
N ALA A 99 6.36 5.82 -12.81
CA ALA A 99 6.73 4.98 -13.95
C ALA A 99 5.91 3.68 -14.03
N THR A 100 5.28 3.23 -12.95
CA THR A 100 4.39 2.06 -12.97
C THR A 100 3.04 2.35 -13.63
N GLY A 101 2.74 3.61 -13.92
CA GLY A 101 1.45 4.03 -14.43
C GLY A 101 0.42 4.32 -13.33
N ALA A 102 0.82 4.29 -12.05
CA ALA A 102 -0.07 4.62 -10.95
C ALA A 102 -0.57 6.07 -11.07
N GLU A 103 -1.81 6.28 -10.70
CA GLU A 103 -2.41 7.61 -10.74
C GLU A 103 -1.74 8.55 -9.73
N VAL A 104 -1.23 9.68 -10.20
CA VAL A 104 -0.65 10.72 -9.36
C VAL A 104 -1.79 11.58 -8.81
N VAL A 105 -1.99 11.56 -7.49
CA VAL A 105 -2.98 12.40 -6.82
C VAL A 105 -2.39 13.78 -6.50
N GLN A 106 -1.13 13.78 -6.08
CA GLN A 106 -0.41 15.01 -5.76
C GLN A 106 1.06 14.84 -6.05
N GLU A 107 1.65 15.74 -6.83
CA GLU A 107 3.09 15.77 -7.05
C GLU A 107 3.81 16.24 -5.79
N PRO A 108 5.14 16.00 -5.66
CA PRO A 108 5.89 16.44 -4.49
C PRO A 108 5.71 17.93 -4.26
N LYS A 109 5.30 18.28 -3.04
CA LYS A 109 5.16 19.68 -2.63
C LYS A 109 5.30 19.82 -1.12
N SER A 110 5.71 21.01 -0.68
CA SER A 110 5.76 21.35 0.74
C SER A 110 4.37 21.71 1.23
N GLN A 111 3.96 21.11 2.34
CA GLN A 111 2.69 21.40 2.99
C GLN A 111 2.83 22.55 3.98
N ALA A 112 1.70 23.17 4.35
CA ALA A 112 1.70 24.30 5.27
C ALA A 112 2.22 23.92 6.66
N TRP A 113 2.14 22.65 7.04
CA TRP A 113 2.62 22.16 8.34
C TRP A 113 4.07 21.70 8.33
N GLY A 114 4.81 21.94 7.25
CA GLY A 114 6.27 21.77 7.21
C GLY A 114 6.80 20.47 6.65
N VAL A 115 5.94 19.57 6.16
CA VAL A 115 6.39 18.33 5.49
C VAL A 115 6.36 18.51 3.98
N THR A 116 7.23 17.77 3.29
CA THR A 116 7.18 17.63 1.83
C THR A 116 6.70 16.22 1.52
N ASP A 117 5.66 16.12 0.72
CA ASP A 117 5.06 14.82 0.41
C ASP A 117 4.49 14.77 -1.00
N CYS A 118 4.10 13.57 -1.42
CA CYS A 118 3.35 13.32 -2.64
C CYS A 118 2.33 12.21 -2.36
N ALA A 119 1.44 11.99 -3.31
CA ALA A 119 0.40 10.96 -3.14
C ALA A 119 0.05 10.31 -4.48
N PHE A 120 -0.21 9.02 -4.40
CA PHE A 120 -0.65 8.18 -5.50
C PHE A 120 -1.91 7.43 -5.11
N ARG A 121 -2.61 6.91 -6.11
CA ARG A 121 -3.50 5.77 -5.92
C ARG A 121 -2.74 4.52 -6.35
N ASP A 122 -2.75 3.48 -5.51
CA ASP A 122 -2.18 2.21 -5.90
C ASP A 122 -3.07 1.55 -6.98
N PRO A 123 -2.66 0.42 -7.60
CA PRO A 123 -3.46 -0.21 -8.66
C PRO A 123 -4.88 -0.59 -8.27
N SER A 124 -5.15 -0.75 -6.97
CA SER A 124 -6.49 -1.10 -6.48
C SER A 124 -7.36 0.11 -6.15
N GLY A 125 -6.77 1.29 -6.02
CA GLY A 125 -7.47 2.53 -5.69
C GLY A 125 -7.12 3.13 -4.33
N THR A 126 -6.31 2.45 -3.53
CA THR A 126 -5.91 2.94 -2.20
C THR A 126 -4.98 4.14 -2.31
N MET A 127 -5.26 5.18 -1.52
CA MET A 127 -4.38 6.34 -1.43
C MET A 127 -3.07 5.95 -0.73
N VAL A 128 -1.95 6.18 -1.38
CA VAL A 128 -0.62 5.97 -0.81
C VAL A 128 0.10 7.31 -0.80
N ARG A 129 0.47 7.76 0.39
CA ARG A 129 1.20 9.01 0.56
C ARG A 129 2.65 8.70 0.91
N LEU A 130 3.56 9.45 0.31
CA LEU A 130 4.99 9.35 0.59
C LEU A 130 5.44 10.67 1.19
N THR A 131 6.13 10.63 2.32
CA THR A 131 6.62 11.84 2.98
C THR A 131 8.15 11.80 3.07
N GLN A 132 8.77 12.95 2.83
CA GLN A 132 10.23 13.09 2.93
C GLN A 132 10.66 13.01 4.39
N ALA A 133 11.59 12.12 4.65
CA ALA A 133 12.20 12.03 5.98
C ALA A 133 13.14 13.20 6.26
#